data_dd34b3ff68c427ede5098ff382216131
#
_entry.id   dd34b3ff68c427ede5098ff382216131
#
_cell.length_a   1.000
_cell.length_b   1.000
_cell.length_c   1.000
_cell.angle_alpha   90.00
_cell.angle_beta   90.00
_cell.angle_gamma   90.00
#
_symmetry.space_group_name_H-M   'P 1'
#
loop_
_entity.id
_entity.type
_entity.pdbx_description
1 polymer ?
#
loop_
_entity_poly.entity_id
_entity_poly.type
_entity_poly.pdbx_seq_one_letter_code
_entity_poly.pdbx_strand_id
1 'polypeptide(L)'
;MIAQNIFPAIELKFFDERHAWRFLCAFLGVLLLSVVVVAQPAAEHPGDPQARVIDGVSTTTVFGMGQSIRITGTVKEGAIAFGGDVIVEGSVDGDVAAIGGSVVQRQGARIGGDVIVLGGIYHHDKAAPDRDPKSVTMMYAGYEDQLRRIMRDPFSLLHPQLSAVFLGTRLLAVLIWFIISLALAATMPNTISRAVTRLQLTSIRVALIGVLGSVAITAGVIGSLWLLPSIIGAALSVMALLLAIVATVFGRVVVFAATGQWVQRRFAPRLKSESVIILMGVVFWIALSSLPYIWPFIQAGLFVASIGLALTARYRIAWKKTKPAKA
;
A
#
# COMPACT_ATOMS: atom_id res chain seq x y z
N MET A 1 -17.51 -8.27 -39.36
CA MET A 1 -17.14 -6.97 -39.93
C MET A 1 -17.78 -5.82 -39.16
N ILE A 2 -17.83 -5.87 -37.81
CA ILE A 2 -18.46 -4.84 -36.92
C ILE A 2 -17.51 -4.39 -35.79
N ALA A 3 -16.29 -4.91 -35.77
CA ALA A 3 -15.35 -4.64 -34.65
C ALA A 3 -14.26 -3.59 -34.98
N GLN A 4 -14.32 -2.93 -36.12
CA GLN A 4 -13.25 -2.02 -36.57
C GLN A 4 -13.47 -0.54 -36.26
N ASN A 5 -14.61 -0.16 -35.65
CA ASN A 5 -14.95 1.24 -35.41
C ASN A 5 -15.12 1.65 -33.96
N ILE A 6 -14.48 0.95 -32.99
CA ILE A 6 -14.63 1.29 -31.57
C ILE A 6 -13.52 2.23 -31.07
N PHE A 7 -12.43 2.37 -31.81
CA PHE A 7 -11.37 3.32 -31.50
C PHE A 7 -10.98 4.11 -32.76
N PRO A 8 -11.64 5.24 -33.06
CA PRO A 8 -11.07 6.21 -33.99
C PRO A 8 -9.76 6.74 -33.38
N ALA A 9 -8.80 7.05 -34.24
CA ALA A 9 -7.54 7.66 -33.85
C ALA A 9 -7.80 8.79 -32.86
N ILE A 10 -7.06 8.80 -31.76
CA ILE A 10 -7.20 9.76 -30.66
C ILE A 10 -6.95 11.16 -31.22
N GLU A 11 -7.98 11.83 -31.72
CA GLU A 11 -7.97 13.28 -31.84
C GLU A 11 -8.13 13.82 -30.41
N LEU A 12 -7.05 14.38 -29.88
CA LEU A 12 -7.02 15.16 -28.65
C LEU A 12 -7.86 16.43 -28.80
N LYS A 13 -9.17 16.30 -28.94
CA LYS A 13 -10.11 17.39 -28.69
C LYS A 13 -10.26 17.57 -27.20
N PHE A 14 -9.28 18.28 -26.64
CA PHE A 14 -9.35 18.84 -25.32
C PHE A 14 -10.51 19.84 -25.25
N PHE A 15 -11.45 19.55 -24.36
CA PHE A 15 -12.37 20.49 -23.71
C PHE A 15 -13.31 21.31 -24.59
N ASP A 16 -14.48 20.79 -24.83
CA ASP A 16 -15.69 21.64 -24.88
C ASP A 16 -16.93 20.84 -24.38
N GLU A 17 -17.03 20.67 -23.06
CA GLU A 17 -18.30 20.22 -22.47
C GLU A 17 -18.46 20.80 -21.06
N ARG A 18 -19.15 21.91 -20.94
CA ARG A 18 -19.48 22.62 -19.69
C ARG A 18 -20.13 21.72 -18.62
N HIS A 19 -20.67 20.58 -18.98
CA HIS A 19 -21.31 19.65 -18.04
C HIS A 19 -20.30 18.68 -17.39
N ALA A 20 -19.26 18.24 -18.09
CA ALA A 20 -18.20 17.40 -17.51
C ALA A 20 -17.44 18.17 -16.42
N TRP A 21 -17.20 19.47 -16.67
CA TRP A 21 -16.59 20.37 -15.71
C TRP A 21 -17.43 20.57 -14.45
N ARG A 22 -18.75 20.66 -14.59
CA ARG A 22 -19.66 20.79 -13.43
C ARG A 22 -19.69 19.54 -12.57
N PHE A 23 -19.65 18.34 -13.16
CA PHE A 23 -19.54 17.09 -12.39
C PHE A 23 -18.17 16.93 -11.75
N LEU A 24 -17.11 17.27 -12.47
CA LEU A 24 -15.74 17.27 -11.92
C LEU A 24 -15.62 18.27 -10.77
N CYS A 25 -16.15 19.49 -10.95
CA CYS A 25 -16.16 20.52 -9.91
C CYS A 25 -17.06 20.16 -8.73
N ALA A 26 -18.23 19.53 -8.95
CA ALA A 26 -19.09 19.07 -7.86
C ALA A 26 -18.43 17.93 -7.08
N PHE A 27 -17.78 17.00 -7.76
CA PHE A 27 -17.06 15.91 -7.11
C PHE A 27 -15.77 16.39 -6.42
N LEU A 28 -15.03 17.32 -7.05
CA LEU A 28 -13.90 18.01 -6.42
C LEU A 28 -14.37 18.87 -5.24
N GLY A 29 -15.52 19.52 -5.35
CA GLY A 29 -16.17 20.30 -4.28
C GLY A 29 -16.54 19.43 -3.08
N VAL A 30 -17.10 18.24 -3.28
CA VAL A 30 -17.38 17.26 -2.22
C VAL A 30 -16.07 16.76 -1.60
N LEU A 31 -15.03 16.56 -2.40
CA LEU A 31 -13.70 16.17 -1.93
C LEU A 31 -13.00 17.31 -1.16
N LEU A 32 -13.25 18.59 -1.55
CA LEU A 32 -12.73 19.78 -0.87
C LEU A 32 -13.54 20.14 0.38
N LEU A 33 -14.84 19.89 0.41
CA LEU A 33 -15.66 20.13 1.62
C LEU A 33 -15.31 19.18 2.78
N SER A 34 -14.68 18.04 2.50
CA SER A 34 -14.14 17.15 3.55
C SER A 34 -12.84 17.66 4.19
N VAL A 35 -12.28 18.77 3.73
CA VAL A 35 -10.98 19.33 4.20
C VAL A 35 -11.10 20.24 5.41
N VAL A 36 -12.32 20.64 5.82
CA VAL A 36 -12.51 21.45 7.04
C VAL A 36 -12.50 20.54 8.27
N VAL A 37 -11.38 19.91 8.55
CA VAL A 37 -11.07 19.35 9.87
C VAL A 37 -9.71 19.87 10.31
N VAL A 38 -9.81 20.88 11.15
CA VAL A 38 -8.89 21.36 12.18
C VAL A 38 -7.55 20.62 12.25
N ALA A 39 -6.49 21.31 11.86
CA ALA A 39 -5.13 21.00 12.27
C ALA A 39 -5.08 21.08 13.82
N GLN A 40 -5.08 19.93 14.48
CA GLN A 40 -4.72 19.89 15.90
C GLN A 40 -3.21 20.11 16.01
N PRO A 41 -2.74 21.01 16.88
CA PRO A 41 -1.33 21.16 17.14
C PRO A 41 -0.78 19.82 17.70
N ALA A 42 0.43 19.48 17.28
CA ALA A 42 1.16 18.35 17.82
C ALA A 42 1.24 18.48 19.35
N ALA A 43 0.64 17.54 20.05
CA ALA A 43 0.73 17.51 21.51
C ALA A 43 2.18 17.18 21.88
N GLU A 44 2.79 18.06 22.69
CA GLU A 44 4.01 17.75 23.42
C GLU A 44 3.82 16.42 24.16
N HIS A 45 4.78 15.54 24.03
CA HIS A 45 4.74 14.21 24.65
C HIS A 45 4.99 14.31 26.16
N PRO A 46 3.96 14.25 27.03
CA PRO A 46 4.16 13.94 28.42
C PRO A 46 4.66 12.50 28.49
N GLY A 47 5.65 12.22 29.31
CA GLY A 47 6.21 10.88 29.47
C GLY A 47 5.12 9.83 29.61
N ASP A 48 5.29 8.73 28.89
CA ASP A 48 4.29 7.67 28.71
C ASP A 48 3.81 7.15 30.09
N PRO A 49 2.56 7.42 30.50
CA PRO A 49 2.08 7.04 31.85
C PRO A 49 1.95 5.53 32.02
N GLN A 50 2.20 4.73 30.99
CA GLN A 50 2.11 3.27 31.00
C GLN A 50 3.44 2.58 30.65
N ALA A 51 4.58 3.17 31.04
CA ALA A 51 5.85 2.48 30.85
C ALA A 51 5.87 1.19 31.68
N ARG A 52 6.19 0.06 31.09
CA ARG A 52 6.43 -1.20 31.78
C ARG A 52 7.77 -1.11 32.50
N VAL A 53 7.73 -1.09 33.82
CA VAL A 53 8.94 -1.02 34.65
C VAL A 53 9.44 -2.44 34.99
N ILE A 54 10.73 -2.68 34.78
CA ILE A 54 11.45 -3.91 35.15
C ILE A 54 12.45 -3.53 36.22
N ASP A 55 12.11 -3.82 37.49
CA ASP A 55 12.90 -3.47 38.68
C ASP A 55 13.68 -4.64 39.26
N GLY A 56 13.44 -5.87 38.79
CA GLY A 56 14.13 -7.07 39.20
C GLY A 56 15.07 -7.65 38.14
N VAL A 57 15.36 -8.96 38.24
CA VAL A 57 16.17 -9.71 37.27
C VAL A 57 15.24 -10.44 36.31
N SER A 58 15.27 -10.08 35.03
CA SER A 58 14.63 -10.82 33.94
C SER A 58 15.65 -11.71 33.24
N THR A 59 15.37 -13.00 33.16
CA THR A 59 16.25 -13.98 32.49
C THR A 59 15.90 -14.16 30.99
N THR A 60 14.81 -13.56 30.53
CA THR A 60 14.33 -13.64 29.16
C THR A 60 14.22 -12.25 28.51
N THR A 61 14.12 -12.23 27.21
CA THR A 61 13.90 -10.99 26.46
C THR A 61 12.58 -10.31 26.86
N VAL A 62 12.65 -9.03 27.15
CA VAL A 62 11.50 -8.21 27.54
C VAL A 62 10.90 -7.55 26.29
N PHE A 63 9.59 -7.73 26.09
CA PHE A 63 8.86 -7.13 24.99
C PHE A 63 7.87 -6.08 25.49
N GLY A 64 7.84 -4.91 24.84
CA GLY A 64 6.81 -3.89 25.00
C GLY A 64 6.06 -3.68 23.67
N MET A 65 4.74 -3.84 23.67
CA MET A 65 3.90 -3.55 22.52
C MET A 65 3.00 -2.34 22.81
N GLY A 66 3.17 -1.26 22.06
CA GLY A 66 2.42 -0.02 22.24
C GLY A 66 2.79 0.80 23.49
N GLN A 67 3.76 0.36 24.27
CA GLN A 67 4.18 0.98 25.53
C GLN A 67 5.71 1.04 25.64
N SER A 68 6.20 2.00 26.41
CA SER A 68 7.63 2.13 26.71
C SER A 68 8.07 1.12 27.76
N ILE A 69 9.35 0.73 27.73
CA ILE A 69 9.98 -0.16 28.71
C ILE A 69 10.99 0.66 29.50
N ARG A 70 10.90 0.63 30.84
CA ARG A 70 11.89 1.21 31.70
C ARG A 70 12.57 0.08 32.51
N ILE A 71 13.87 -0.05 32.37
CA ILE A 71 14.67 -1.10 33.00
C ILE A 71 15.52 -0.46 34.09
N THR A 72 15.10 -0.63 35.33
CA THR A 72 15.86 -0.21 36.54
C THR A 72 16.67 -1.35 37.12
N GLY A 73 16.28 -2.59 36.83
CA GLY A 73 16.96 -3.81 37.25
C GLY A 73 17.91 -4.37 36.16
N THR A 74 17.99 -5.69 36.09
CA THR A 74 18.86 -6.41 35.15
C THR A 74 18.05 -7.28 34.19
N VAL A 75 18.32 -7.16 32.89
CA VAL A 75 17.78 -8.05 31.86
C VAL A 75 18.92 -8.82 31.21
N LYS A 76 18.88 -10.17 31.28
CA LYS A 76 19.99 -11.02 30.81
C LYS A 76 20.04 -11.24 29.32
N GLU A 77 18.88 -11.23 28.62
CA GLU A 77 18.85 -11.47 27.19
C GLU A 77 18.74 -10.17 26.41
N GLY A 78 17.59 -9.52 26.40
CA GLY A 78 17.42 -8.31 25.61
C GLY A 78 16.11 -7.57 25.91
N ALA A 79 15.94 -6.40 25.30
CA ALA A 79 14.73 -5.61 25.43
C ALA A 79 14.29 -5.04 24.08
N ILE A 80 13.03 -5.26 23.71
CA ILE A 80 12.47 -4.82 22.42
C ILE A 80 11.16 -4.09 22.66
N ALA A 81 11.09 -2.82 22.25
CA ALA A 81 9.87 -2.03 22.27
C ALA A 81 9.34 -1.77 20.85
N PHE A 82 8.04 -1.97 20.66
CA PHE A 82 7.30 -1.62 19.45
C PHE A 82 6.35 -0.47 19.79
N GLY A 83 6.56 0.70 19.18
CA GLY A 83 5.74 1.89 19.41
C GLY A 83 5.96 2.57 20.76
N GLY A 84 7.05 2.27 21.44
CA GLY A 84 7.48 2.87 22.70
C GLY A 84 8.98 3.01 22.79
N ASP A 85 9.45 3.71 23.84
CA ASP A 85 10.87 3.93 24.11
C ASP A 85 11.42 2.81 25.00
N VAL A 86 12.71 2.52 24.88
CA VAL A 86 13.45 1.68 25.84
C VAL A 86 14.35 2.58 26.67
N ILE A 87 14.03 2.73 27.96
CA ILE A 87 14.78 3.54 28.89
C ILE A 87 15.57 2.59 29.80
N VAL A 88 16.89 2.59 29.67
CA VAL A 88 17.79 1.74 30.46
C VAL A 88 18.42 2.58 31.55
N GLU A 89 18.06 2.28 32.80
CA GLU A 89 18.63 2.86 34.02
C GLU A 89 19.50 1.83 34.78
N GLY A 90 19.24 0.54 34.54
CA GLY A 90 20.00 -0.59 35.11
C GLY A 90 20.91 -1.24 34.06
N SER A 91 20.86 -2.58 33.94
CA SER A 91 21.73 -3.34 33.03
C SER A 91 20.92 -4.22 32.07
N VAL A 92 21.33 -4.23 30.79
CA VAL A 92 20.87 -5.21 29.79
C VAL A 92 22.10 -5.91 29.22
N ASP A 93 22.21 -7.22 29.42
CA ASP A 93 23.37 -8.00 28.96
C ASP A 93 23.32 -8.27 27.43
N GLY A 94 22.14 -8.33 26.83
CA GLY A 94 21.93 -8.55 25.41
C GLY A 94 21.53 -7.30 24.63
N ASP A 95 20.79 -7.52 23.52
CA ASP A 95 20.45 -6.49 22.55
C ASP A 95 19.28 -5.62 23.00
N VAL A 96 19.30 -4.35 22.59
CA VAL A 96 18.21 -3.41 22.83
C VAL A 96 17.68 -2.88 21.51
N ALA A 97 16.36 -3.01 21.28
CA ALA A 97 15.72 -2.51 20.07
C ALA A 97 14.50 -1.65 20.37
N ALA A 98 14.36 -0.55 19.64
CA ALA A 98 13.15 0.28 19.62
C ALA A 98 12.69 0.50 18.18
N ILE A 99 11.42 0.20 17.92
CA ILE A 99 10.78 0.41 16.61
C ILE A 99 9.62 1.39 16.79
N GLY A 100 9.71 2.57 16.18
CA GLY A 100 8.77 3.67 16.42
C GLY A 100 8.93 4.28 17.80
N GLY A 101 10.15 4.30 18.31
CA GLY A 101 10.56 4.92 19.56
C GLY A 101 12.06 5.06 19.64
N SER A 102 12.54 5.60 20.74
CA SER A 102 13.94 5.89 21.00
C SER A 102 14.51 4.97 22.08
N VAL A 103 15.82 4.76 22.07
CA VAL A 103 16.55 4.11 23.17
C VAL A 103 17.27 5.17 23.97
N VAL A 104 17.05 5.18 25.29
CA VAL A 104 17.65 6.14 26.22
C VAL A 104 18.48 5.38 27.26
N GLN A 105 19.79 5.51 27.19
CA GLN A 105 20.70 4.96 28.16
C GLN A 105 21.07 6.03 29.18
N ARG A 106 20.59 5.87 30.42
CA ARG A 106 20.84 6.80 31.53
C ARG A 106 22.24 6.63 32.12
N GLN A 107 22.63 7.60 32.92
CA GLN A 107 23.92 7.57 33.61
C GLN A 107 24.00 6.35 34.56
N GLY A 108 25.05 5.53 34.41
CA GLY A 108 25.24 4.29 35.18
C GLY A 108 24.61 3.04 34.57
N ALA A 109 23.81 3.19 33.55
CA ALA A 109 23.23 2.06 32.84
C ALA A 109 24.24 1.36 31.92
N ARG A 110 24.07 0.05 31.71
CA ARG A 110 24.92 -0.77 30.83
C ARG A 110 24.07 -1.49 29.79
N ILE A 111 24.57 -1.50 28.53
CA ILE A 111 24.02 -2.31 27.45
C ILE A 111 25.16 -3.16 26.90
N GLY A 112 25.08 -4.49 27.05
CA GLY A 112 26.10 -5.44 26.60
C GLY A 112 26.01 -5.79 25.11
N GLY A 113 24.80 -5.76 24.50
CA GLY A 113 24.55 -6.13 23.11
C GLY A 113 24.45 -4.97 22.15
N ASP A 114 23.87 -5.25 20.98
CA ASP A 114 23.63 -4.29 19.92
C ASP A 114 22.45 -3.36 20.24
N VAL A 115 22.48 -2.13 19.70
CA VAL A 115 21.39 -1.17 19.82
C VAL A 115 20.80 -0.91 18.44
N ILE A 116 19.51 -1.24 18.26
CA ILE A 116 18.79 -1.06 17.03
C ILE A 116 17.64 -0.07 17.27
N VAL A 117 17.68 1.06 16.56
CA VAL A 117 16.64 2.09 16.65
C VAL A 117 16.07 2.39 15.27
N LEU A 118 14.76 2.13 15.09
CA LEU A 118 14.05 2.44 13.87
C LEU A 118 12.95 3.48 14.13
N GLY A 119 13.10 4.64 13.54
CA GLY A 119 12.20 5.77 13.68
C GLY A 119 12.70 6.84 14.61
N GLY A 120 13.16 6.48 15.81
CA GLY A 120 13.69 7.38 16.81
C GLY A 120 15.20 7.51 16.82
N ILE A 121 15.76 7.89 17.96
CA ILE A 121 17.19 8.11 18.13
C ILE A 121 17.71 7.38 19.38
N TYR A 122 19.01 7.10 19.39
CA TYR A 122 19.69 6.59 20.57
C TYR A 122 20.31 7.76 21.35
N HIS A 123 19.83 7.92 22.59
CA HIS A 123 20.34 8.92 23.53
C HIS A 123 21.16 8.26 24.62
N HIS A 124 22.27 8.85 24.98
CA HIS A 124 23.09 8.44 26.13
C HIS A 124 23.56 9.67 26.92
N ASP A 125 23.45 9.59 28.23
CA ASP A 125 23.77 10.72 29.10
C ASP A 125 25.29 10.93 29.33
N LYS A 126 26.14 9.95 28.98
CA LYS A 126 27.60 10.04 29.04
C LYS A 126 28.23 10.22 27.69
N ALA A 127 29.37 10.91 27.63
CA ALA A 127 30.17 11.04 26.43
C ALA A 127 30.67 9.67 25.91
N ALA A 128 30.89 8.69 26.79
CA ALA A 128 31.17 7.29 26.43
C ALA A 128 30.19 6.40 27.21
N PRO A 129 29.17 5.85 26.52
CA PRO A 129 28.21 4.94 27.16
C PRO A 129 28.89 3.60 27.53
N ASP A 130 28.47 2.99 28.63
CA ASP A 130 28.98 1.68 29.07
C ASP A 130 28.36 0.60 28.18
N ARG A 131 29.14 0.17 27.17
CA ARG A 131 28.76 -0.83 26.16
C ARG A 131 29.90 -1.79 25.87
N ASP A 132 29.59 -2.97 25.35
CA ASP A 132 30.61 -3.86 24.81
C ASP A 132 31.32 -3.18 23.61
N PRO A 133 32.66 -3.15 23.58
CA PRO A 133 33.40 -2.56 22.42
C PRO A 133 33.11 -3.19 21.09
N LYS A 134 32.57 -4.41 21.03
CA LYS A 134 32.17 -5.12 19.80
C LYS A 134 30.73 -4.84 19.39
N SER A 135 29.93 -4.20 20.25
CA SER A 135 28.52 -3.94 19.96
C SER A 135 28.36 -2.89 18.87
N VAL A 136 27.36 -3.09 18.01
CA VAL A 136 27.00 -2.21 16.89
C VAL A 136 25.80 -1.35 17.28
N THR A 137 25.79 -0.11 16.80
CA THR A 137 24.60 0.73 16.86
C THR A 137 24.07 0.92 15.44
N MET A 138 22.85 0.47 15.22
CA MET A 138 22.10 0.72 13.98
C MET A 138 20.96 1.69 14.30
N MET A 139 20.99 2.87 13.70
CA MET A 139 19.97 3.89 13.92
C MET A 139 19.48 4.44 12.59
N TYR A 140 18.16 4.47 12.43
CA TYR A 140 17.48 5.15 11.33
C TYR A 140 16.49 6.15 11.95
N ALA A 141 16.86 7.41 11.98
CA ALA A 141 16.01 8.49 12.45
C ALA A 141 15.06 8.93 11.35
N GLY A 142 13.77 8.89 11.61
CA GLY A 142 12.73 9.33 10.67
C GLY A 142 11.45 8.55 10.84
N TYR A 143 10.33 9.21 10.61
CA TYR A 143 8.99 8.62 10.72
C TYR A 143 8.63 8.06 12.12
N GLU A 144 9.27 8.55 13.20
CA GLU A 144 9.03 8.06 14.56
C GLU A 144 7.54 8.11 14.92
N ASP A 145 6.88 9.27 14.74
CA ASP A 145 5.47 9.43 15.06
C ASP A 145 4.54 8.52 14.26
N GLN A 146 4.88 8.26 12.99
CA GLN A 146 4.10 7.37 12.15
C GLN A 146 4.28 5.91 12.59
N LEU A 147 5.52 5.48 12.81
CA LEU A 147 5.82 4.13 13.30
C LEU A 147 5.25 3.90 14.70
N ARG A 148 5.40 4.88 15.59
CA ARG A 148 4.84 4.83 16.95
C ARG A 148 3.33 4.67 16.92
N ARG A 149 2.61 5.44 16.12
CA ARG A 149 1.15 5.30 15.94
C ARG A 149 0.76 3.93 15.40
N ILE A 150 1.44 3.46 14.35
CA ILE A 150 1.15 2.15 13.75
C ILE A 150 1.39 1.00 14.73
N MET A 151 2.46 1.09 15.53
CA MET A 151 2.80 0.04 16.50
C MET A 151 1.90 0.06 17.73
N ARG A 152 1.44 1.26 18.17
CA ARG A 152 0.48 1.39 19.29
C ARG A 152 -0.94 1.01 18.89
N ASP A 153 -1.35 1.39 17.69
CA ASP A 153 -2.65 1.07 17.13
C ASP A 153 -2.54 0.65 15.67
N PRO A 154 -2.32 -0.65 15.40
CA PRO A 154 -2.26 -1.17 14.03
C PRO A 154 -3.55 -0.91 13.23
N PHE A 155 -4.69 -0.77 13.90
CA PHE A 155 -5.96 -0.44 13.26
C PHE A 155 -6.03 1.03 12.79
N SER A 156 -5.14 1.90 13.28
CA SER A 156 -5.04 3.28 12.79
C SER A 156 -4.75 3.37 11.30
N LEU A 157 -4.11 2.34 10.72
CA LEU A 157 -3.92 2.21 9.27
C LEU A 157 -5.24 2.09 8.51
N LEU A 158 -6.27 1.56 9.15
CA LEU A 158 -7.60 1.42 8.54
C LEU A 158 -8.40 2.73 8.56
N HIS A 159 -7.97 3.71 9.37
CA HIS A 159 -8.59 5.02 9.51
C HIS A 159 -7.64 6.12 9.01
N PRO A 160 -7.52 6.34 7.71
CA PRO A 160 -6.72 7.45 7.23
C PRO A 160 -7.30 8.76 7.78
N GLN A 161 -6.48 9.53 8.47
CA GLN A 161 -6.87 10.86 8.94
C GLN A 161 -7.03 11.78 7.72
N LEU A 162 -8.19 12.43 7.62
CA LEU A 162 -8.47 13.40 6.57
C LEU A 162 -7.64 14.66 6.85
N SER A 163 -6.46 14.71 6.28
CA SER A 163 -5.54 15.86 6.36
C SER A 163 -5.34 16.47 4.97
N ALA A 164 -4.82 17.69 4.92
CA ALA A 164 -4.45 18.32 3.65
C ALA A 164 -3.40 17.47 2.88
N VAL A 165 -2.49 16.83 3.60
CA VAL A 165 -1.50 15.92 3.03
C VAL A 165 -2.17 14.67 2.45
N PHE A 166 -3.14 14.09 3.15
CA PHE A 166 -3.92 12.96 2.63
C PHE A 166 -4.63 13.32 1.33
N LEU A 167 -5.29 14.49 1.28
CA LEU A 167 -5.97 14.94 0.07
C LEU A 167 -4.97 15.19 -1.07
N GLY A 168 -3.85 15.84 -0.80
CA GLY A 168 -2.78 16.06 -1.78
C GLY A 168 -2.25 14.76 -2.36
N THR A 169 -2.02 13.74 -1.52
CA THR A 169 -1.57 12.42 -1.99
C THR A 169 -2.63 11.71 -2.83
N ARG A 170 -3.93 11.89 -2.53
CA ARG A 170 -5.01 11.33 -3.35
C ARG A 170 -5.15 12.01 -4.70
N LEU A 171 -5.02 13.34 -4.75
CA LEU A 171 -5.00 14.09 -6.01
C LEU A 171 -3.80 13.70 -6.88
N LEU A 172 -2.62 13.58 -6.27
CA LEU A 172 -1.43 13.10 -6.95
C LEU A 172 -1.62 11.67 -7.48
N ALA A 173 -2.23 10.79 -6.69
CA ALA A 173 -2.54 9.43 -7.13
C ALA A 173 -3.52 9.42 -8.32
N VAL A 174 -4.56 10.27 -8.31
CA VAL A 174 -5.46 10.43 -9.48
C VAL A 174 -4.66 10.85 -10.71
N LEU A 175 -3.78 11.85 -10.59
CA LEU A 175 -2.98 12.34 -11.70
C LEU A 175 -2.05 11.25 -12.26
N ILE A 176 -1.31 10.57 -11.40
CA ILE A 176 -0.38 9.50 -11.80
C ILE A 176 -1.14 8.36 -12.48
N TRP A 177 -2.21 7.86 -11.87
CA TRP A 177 -2.98 6.76 -12.43
C TRP A 177 -3.70 7.15 -13.72
N PHE A 178 -4.13 8.41 -13.86
CA PHE A 178 -4.72 8.93 -15.09
C PHE A 178 -3.69 8.95 -16.23
N ILE A 179 -2.48 9.48 -15.97
CA ILE A 179 -1.39 9.49 -16.97
C ILE A 179 -1.02 8.08 -17.39
N ILE A 180 -0.84 7.15 -16.44
CA ILE A 180 -0.52 5.75 -16.74
C ILE A 180 -1.65 5.11 -17.58
N SER A 181 -2.90 5.34 -17.18
CA SER A 181 -4.06 4.77 -17.88
C SER A 181 -4.19 5.30 -19.29
N LEU A 182 -3.96 6.60 -19.48
CA LEU A 182 -4.01 7.23 -20.79
C LEU A 182 -2.87 6.73 -21.69
N ALA A 183 -1.66 6.66 -21.17
CA ALA A 183 -0.50 6.13 -21.89
C ALA A 183 -0.72 4.67 -22.33
N LEU A 184 -1.24 3.83 -21.44
CA LEU A 184 -1.52 2.43 -21.77
C LEU A 184 -2.69 2.29 -22.77
N ALA A 185 -3.72 3.11 -22.65
CA ALA A 185 -4.83 3.14 -23.61
C ALA A 185 -4.38 3.59 -25.00
N ALA A 186 -3.45 4.55 -25.06
CA ALA A 186 -2.88 5.01 -26.34
C ALA A 186 -1.97 3.97 -27.01
N THR A 187 -1.16 3.25 -26.22
CA THR A 187 -0.18 2.27 -26.75
C THR A 187 -0.81 0.93 -27.09
N MET A 188 -1.84 0.49 -26.35
CA MET A 188 -2.46 -0.84 -26.50
C MET A 188 -4.00 -0.80 -26.55
N PRO A 189 -4.62 0.01 -27.45
CA PRO A 189 -6.08 0.22 -27.45
C PRO A 189 -6.86 -1.08 -27.66
N ASN A 190 -6.43 -1.91 -28.59
CA ASN A 190 -7.08 -3.19 -28.91
C ASN A 190 -6.97 -4.23 -27.77
N THR A 191 -5.94 -4.16 -26.96
CA THR A 191 -5.75 -5.08 -25.84
C THR A 191 -6.65 -4.69 -24.67
N ILE A 192 -6.72 -3.40 -24.37
CA ILE A 192 -7.56 -2.86 -23.31
C ILE A 192 -9.04 -3.06 -23.63
N SER A 193 -9.50 -2.73 -24.84
CA SER A 193 -10.91 -2.91 -25.23
C SER A 193 -11.36 -4.37 -25.13
N ARG A 194 -10.52 -5.31 -25.57
CA ARG A 194 -10.80 -6.75 -25.41
C ARG A 194 -10.85 -7.18 -23.95
N ALA A 195 -9.95 -6.67 -23.12
CA ALA A 195 -9.91 -6.99 -21.69
C ALA A 195 -11.13 -6.41 -20.94
N VAL A 196 -11.55 -5.19 -21.27
CA VAL A 196 -12.78 -4.56 -20.74
C VAL A 196 -14.01 -5.39 -21.09
N THR A 197 -14.16 -5.80 -22.35
CA THR A 197 -15.28 -6.65 -22.78
C THR A 197 -15.31 -7.98 -22.03
N ARG A 198 -14.16 -8.59 -21.79
CA ARG A 198 -14.07 -9.82 -21.00
C ARG A 198 -14.47 -9.64 -19.55
N LEU A 199 -14.01 -8.56 -18.92
CA LEU A 199 -14.38 -8.26 -17.54
C LEU A 199 -15.91 -8.13 -17.41
N GLN A 200 -16.57 -7.50 -18.38
CA GLN A 200 -18.01 -7.33 -18.39
C GLN A 200 -18.78 -8.64 -18.65
N LEU A 201 -18.25 -9.55 -19.46
CA LEU A 201 -18.92 -10.78 -19.87
C LEU A 201 -18.61 -11.98 -18.95
N THR A 202 -17.44 -12.02 -18.32
CA THR A 202 -16.96 -13.20 -17.57
C THR A 202 -16.28 -12.83 -16.26
N SER A 203 -16.85 -11.88 -15.52
CA SER A 203 -16.28 -11.34 -14.28
C SER A 203 -15.91 -12.43 -13.24
N ILE A 204 -16.78 -13.42 -13.05
CA ILE A 204 -16.54 -14.52 -12.08
C ILE A 204 -15.34 -15.37 -12.51
N ARG A 205 -15.20 -15.72 -13.78
CA ARG A 205 -14.05 -16.50 -14.26
C ARG A 205 -12.75 -15.70 -14.13
N VAL A 206 -12.77 -14.42 -14.42
CA VAL A 206 -11.61 -13.54 -14.23
C VAL A 206 -11.22 -13.48 -12.75
N ALA A 207 -12.19 -13.37 -11.84
CA ALA A 207 -11.94 -13.38 -10.41
C ALA A 207 -11.34 -14.71 -9.93
N LEU A 208 -11.90 -15.85 -10.33
CA LEU A 208 -11.38 -17.17 -9.97
C LEU A 208 -9.94 -17.39 -10.47
N ILE A 209 -9.68 -17.06 -11.75
CA ILE A 209 -8.33 -17.16 -12.32
C ILE A 209 -7.39 -16.19 -11.62
N GLY A 210 -7.87 -15.03 -11.21
CA GLY A 210 -7.11 -14.05 -10.45
C GLY A 210 -6.71 -14.55 -9.05
N VAL A 211 -7.64 -15.18 -8.33
CA VAL A 211 -7.35 -15.81 -7.04
C VAL A 211 -6.32 -16.91 -7.20
N LEU A 212 -6.54 -17.84 -8.13
CA LEU A 212 -5.59 -18.94 -8.39
C LEU A 212 -4.22 -18.39 -8.84
N GLY A 213 -4.20 -17.38 -9.70
CA GLY A 213 -2.97 -16.73 -10.15
C GLY A 213 -2.21 -16.03 -9.04
N SER A 214 -2.91 -15.32 -8.15
CA SER A 214 -2.27 -14.66 -7.01
C SER A 214 -1.70 -15.64 -6.01
N VAL A 215 -2.42 -16.73 -5.71
CA VAL A 215 -1.91 -17.83 -4.88
C VAL A 215 -0.70 -18.50 -5.54
N ALA A 216 -0.75 -18.79 -6.84
CA ALA A 216 0.36 -19.38 -7.57
C ALA A 216 1.61 -18.48 -7.58
N ILE A 217 1.46 -17.17 -7.77
CA ILE A 217 2.57 -16.23 -7.72
C ILE A 217 3.17 -16.20 -6.30
N THR A 218 2.35 -16.10 -5.26
CA THR A 218 2.80 -16.09 -3.88
C THR A 218 3.53 -17.38 -3.52
N ALA A 219 2.94 -18.53 -3.83
CA ALA A 219 3.56 -19.85 -3.60
C ALA A 219 4.85 -20.01 -4.41
N GLY A 220 4.89 -19.49 -5.65
CA GLY A 220 6.07 -19.52 -6.50
C GLY A 220 7.22 -18.68 -5.93
N VAL A 221 6.93 -17.49 -5.40
CA VAL A 221 7.93 -16.61 -4.76
C VAL A 221 8.48 -17.29 -3.50
N ILE A 222 7.60 -17.76 -2.61
CA ILE A 222 8.01 -18.44 -1.37
C ILE A 222 8.80 -19.71 -1.71
N GLY A 223 8.30 -20.53 -2.63
CA GLY A 223 8.96 -21.78 -3.05
C GLY A 223 10.31 -21.54 -3.72
N SER A 224 10.45 -20.48 -4.51
CA SER A 224 11.74 -20.16 -5.15
C SER A 224 12.81 -19.74 -4.14
N LEU A 225 12.42 -19.07 -3.06
CA LEU A 225 13.35 -18.69 -2.00
C LEU A 225 13.74 -19.87 -1.09
N TRP A 226 12.87 -20.86 -0.96
CA TRP A 226 13.06 -22.01 -0.06
C TRP A 226 13.76 -23.21 -0.72
N LEU A 227 13.43 -23.47 -2.00
CA LEU A 227 13.86 -24.68 -2.70
C LEU A 227 15.08 -24.50 -3.57
N LEU A 228 15.44 -23.26 -3.93
CA LEU A 228 16.51 -22.97 -4.88
C LEU A 228 17.71 -22.32 -4.19
N PRO A 229 18.94 -22.48 -4.77
CA PRO A 229 20.11 -21.73 -4.32
C PRO A 229 19.82 -20.23 -4.27
N SER A 230 20.35 -19.54 -3.28
CA SER A 230 19.99 -18.15 -2.93
C SER A 230 19.99 -17.17 -4.12
N ILE A 231 20.95 -17.27 -5.02
CA ILE A 231 21.04 -16.38 -6.19
C ILE A 231 19.95 -16.67 -7.22
N ILE A 232 19.69 -17.95 -7.53
CA ILE A 232 18.68 -18.35 -8.51
C ILE A 232 17.28 -18.09 -7.95
N GLY A 233 17.05 -18.43 -6.67
CA GLY A 233 15.81 -18.16 -5.99
C GLY A 233 15.47 -16.69 -5.91
N ALA A 234 16.44 -15.84 -5.59
CA ALA A 234 16.29 -14.39 -5.58
C ALA A 234 15.97 -13.84 -6.98
N ALA A 235 16.68 -14.27 -8.01
CA ALA A 235 16.45 -13.83 -9.39
C ALA A 235 15.03 -14.20 -9.89
N LEU A 236 14.58 -15.42 -9.62
CA LEU A 236 13.22 -15.86 -9.99
C LEU A 236 12.15 -15.11 -9.21
N SER A 237 12.37 -14.84 -7.93
CA SER A 237 11.45 -14.05 -7.09
C SER A 237 11.32 -12.62 -7.60
N VAL A 238 12.43 -11.96 -7.95
CA VAL A 238 12.43 -10.62 -8.54
C VAL A 238 11.71 -10.61 -9.89
N MET A 239 11.97 -11.59 -10.74
CA MET A 239 11.27 -11.71 -12.03
C MET A 239 9.76 -11.92 -11.84
N ALA A 240 9.34 -12.80 -10.93
CA ALA A 240 7.94 -13.02 -10.62
C ALA A 240 7.26 -11.76 -10.07
N LEU A 241 7.96 -11.01 -9.20
CA LEU A 241 7.49 -9.74 -8.66
C LEU A 241 7.31 -8.68 -9.76
N LEU A 242 8.29 -8.54 -10.66
CA LEU A 242 8.20 -7.60 -11.79
C LEU A 242 7.01 -7.95 -12.70
N LEU A 243 6.82 -9.23 -13.02
CA LEU A 243 5.67 -9.68 -13.81
C LEU A 243 4.35 -9.39 -13.09
N ALA A 244 4.28 -9.59 -11.77
CA ALA A 244 3.11 -9.29 -10.97
C ALA A 244 2.82 -7.76 -10.94
N ILE A 245 3.84 -6.91 -10.86
CA ILE A 245 3.69 -5.46 -10.94
C ILE A 245 3.12 -5.05 -12.30
N VAL A 246 3.70 -5.53 -13.41
CA VAL A 246 3.21 -5.23 -14.76
C VAL A 246 1.76 -5.71 -14.94
N ALA A 247 1.45 -6.94 -14.50
CA ALA A 247 0.10 -7.49 -14.53
C ALA A 247 -0.89 -6.64 -13.73
N THR A 248 -0.47 -6.18 -12.56
CA THR A 248 -1.29 -5.34 -11.67
C THR A 248 -1.56 -3.96 -12.29
N VAL A 249 -0.56 -3.32 -12.87
CA VAL A 249 -0.72 -2.04 -13.55
C VAL A 249 -1.68 -2.17 -14.73
N PHE A 250 -1.45 -3.15 -15.60
CA PHE A 250 -2.32 -3.41 -16.75
C PHE A 250 -3.77 -3.69 -16.32
N GLY A 251 -3.95 -4.59 -15.35
CA GLY A 251 -5.29 -4.96 -14.89
C GLY A 251 -6.04 -3.81 -14.24
N ARG A 252 -5.36 -2.96 -13.44
CA ARG A 252 -5.97 -1.75 -12.86
C ARG A 252 -6.47 -0.80 -13.94
N VAL A 253 -5.68 -0.55 -14.97
CA VAL A 253 -6.08 0.31 -16.10
C VAL A 253 -7.34 -0.24 -16.79
N VAL A 254 -7.41 -1.55 -17.00
CA VAL A 254 -8.61 -2.20 -17.57
C VAL A 254 -9.83 -2.03 -16.66
N VAL A 255 -9.66 -2.21 -15.36
CA VAL A 255 -10.74 -2.02 -14.36
C VAL A 255 -11.19 -0.55 -14.35
N PHE A 256 -10.27 0.41 -14.38
CA PHE A 256 -10.60 1.84 -14.42
C PHE A 256 -11.36 2.18 -15.71
N ALA A 257 -10.91 1.70 -16.86
CA ALA A 257 -11.60 1.91 -18.13
C ALA A 257 -13.01 1.27 -18.14
N ALA A 258 -13.15 0.05 -17.63
CA ALA A 258 -14.44 -0.64 -17.55
C ALA A 258 -15.43 0.08 -16.63
N THR A 259 -14.95 0.52 -15.46
CA THR A 259 -15.77 1.26 -14.49
C THR A 259 -16.12 2.64 -15.01
N GLY A 260 -15.17 3.33 -15.66
CA GLY A 260 -15.42 4.62 -16.31
C GLY A 260 -16.53 4.54 -17.35
N GLN A 261 -16.53 3.51 -18.20
CA GLN A 261 -17.61 3.25 -19.15
C GLN A 261 -18.96 2.98 -18.45
N TRP A 262 -18.96 2.24 -17.36
CA TRP A 262 -20.17 1.98 -16.58
C TRP A 262 -20.72 3.27 -15.97
N VAL A 263 -19.87 4.08 -15.33
CA VAL A 263 -20.24 5.38 -14.73
C VAL A 263 -20.75 6.32 -15.80
N GLN A 264 -20.07 6.42 -16.95
CA GLN A 264 -20.49 7.25 -18.07
C GLN A 264 -21.90 6.88 -18.56
N ARG A 265 -22.16 5.59 -18.80
CA ARG A 265 -23.49 5.13 -19.26
C ARG A 265 -24.59 5.47 -18.27
N ARG A 266 -24.29 5.46 -16.96
CA ARG A 266 -25.28 5.65 -15.90
C ARG A 266 -25.54 7.12 -15.59
N PHE A 267 -24.48 7.95 -15.57
CA PHE A 267 -24.56 9.32 -15.05
C PHE A 267 -24.32 10.41 -16.10
N ALA A 268 -23.60 10.10 -17.16
CA ALA A 268 -23.21 11.09 -18.18
C ALA A 268 -23.21 10.52 -19.61
N PRO A 269 -24.37 10.04 -20.11
CA PRO A 269 -24.45 9.36 -21.42
C PRO A 269 -24.06 10.24 -22.62
N ARG A 270 -24.05 11.56 -22.44
CA ARG A 270 -23.68 12.53 -23.49
C ARG A 270 -22.19 12.72 -23.66
N LEU A 271 -21.38 12.29 -22.68
CA LEU A 271 -19.91 12.41 -22.74
C LEU A 271 -19.35 11.33 -23.66
N LYS A 272 -18.64 11.75 -24.72
CA LYS A 272 -18.04 10.84 -25.70
C LYS A 272 -16.51 10.78 -25.62
N SER A 273 -15.89 11.66 -24.80
CA SER A 273 -14.43 11.73 -24.66
C SER A 273 -13.90 10.53 -23.89
N GLU A 274 -13.04 9.74 -24.51
CA GLU A 274 -12.42 8.55 -23.93
C GLU A 274 -11.54 8.89 -22.71
N SER A 275 -10.78 10.00 -22.79
CA SER A 275 -9.95 10.49 -21.70
C SER A 275 -10.79 10.83 -20.46
N VAL A 276 -11.96 11.45 -20.64
CA VAL A 276 -12.87 11.76 -19.52
C VAL A 276 -13.46 10.49 -18.92
N ILE A 277 -13.78 9.49 -19.74
CA ILE A 277 -14.27 8.19 -19.26
C ILE A 277 -13.23 7.49 -18.39
N ILE A 278 -11.97 7.47 -18.82
CA ILE A 278 -10.86 6.91 -18.04
C ILE A 278 -10.69 7.68 -16.72
N LEU A 279 -10.70 9.01 -16.78
CA LEU A 279 -10.59 9.86 -15.59
C LEU A 279 -11.71 9.56 -14.58
N MET A 280 -12.96 9.43 -15.03
CA MET A 280 -14.09 9.07 -14.16
C MET A 280 -13.85 7.72 -13.46
N GLY A 281 -13.31 6.73 -14.17
CA GLY A 281 -12.97 5.44 -13.59
C GLY A 281 -11.85 5.53 -12.56
N VAL A 282 -10.79 6.27 -12.84
CA VAL A 282 -9.67 6.50 -11.91
C VAL A 282 -10.16 7.19 -10.64
N VAL A 283 -10.90 8.29 -10.80
CA VAL A 283 -11.46 9.07 -9.67
C VAL A 283 -12.38 8.19 -8.82
N PHE A 284 -13.26 7.39 -9.45
CA PHE A 284 -14.15 6.48 -8.74
C PHE A 284 -13.38 5.49 -7.85
N TRP A 285 -12.35 4.84 -8.37
CA TRP A 285 -11.59 3.84 -7.62
C TRP A 285 -10.69 4.45 -6.55
N ILE A 286 -10.12 5.62 -6.79
CA ILE A 286 -9.33 6.32 -5.76
C ILE A 286 -10.23 6.82 -4.64
N ALA A 287 -11.42 7.36 -4.95
CA ALA A 287 -12.40 7.74 -3.96
C ALA A 287 -12.84 6.54 -3.11
N LEU A 288 -13.16 5.41 -3.76
CA LEU A 288 -13.54 4.17 -3.10
C LEU A 288 -12.41 3.63 -2.20
N SER A 289 -11.16 3.69 -2.68
CA SER A 289 -9.95 3.31 -1.90
C SER A 289 -9.61 4.31 -0.79
N SER A 290 -10.30 5.43 -0.69
CA SER A 290 -10.12 6.40 0.39
C SER A 290 -11.06 6.15 1.57
N LEU A 291 -12.03 5.23 1.41
CA LEU A 291 -12.96 4.88 2.48
C LEU A 291 -12.23 4.12 3.60
N PRO A 292 -12.42 4.53 4.88
CA PRO A 292 -11.85 3.82 6.01
C PRO A 292 -12.38 2.38 6.08
N TYR A 293 -11.61 1.48 6.66
CA TYR A 293 -11.86 0.05 6.83
C TYR A 293 -12.04 -0.78 5.54
N ILE A 294 -12.56 -0.21 4.47
CA ILE A 294 -12.91 -0.92 3.23
C ILE A 294 -11.72 -0.95 2.25
N TRP A 295 -10.83 0.04 2.32
CA TRP A 295 -9.73 0.18 1.37
C TRP A 295 -8.83 -1.06 1.20
N PRO A 296 -8.51 -1.88 2.25
CA PRO A 296 -7.67 -3.06 2.05
C PRO A 296 -8.37 -4.12 1.20
N PHE A 297 -9.68 -4.31 1.42
CA PHE A 297 -10.49 -5.26 0.63
C PHE A 297 -10.59 -4.82 -0.83
N ILE A 298 -10.73 -3.51 -1.06
CA ILE A 298 -10.74 -2.92 -2.41
C ILE A 298 -9.40 -3.15 -3.11
N GLN A 299 -8.29 -2.90 -2.42
CA GLN A 299 -6.95 -3.13 -2.98
C GLN A 299 -6.69 -4.61 -3.27
N ALA A 300 -7.10 -5.51 -2.36
CA ALA A 300 -7.03 -6.95 -2.59
C ALA A 300 -7.88 -7.38 -3.79
N GLY A 301 -9.11 -6.89 -3.88
CA GLY A 301 -9.99 -7.16 -5.02
C GLY A 301 -9.43 -6.65 -6.36
N LEU A 302 -8.88 -5.42 -6.37
CA LEU A 302 -8.20 -4.85 -7.53
C LEU A 302 -6.97 -5.68 -7.93
N PHE A 303 -6.18 -6.14 -6.96
CA PHE A 303 -5.01 -6.98 -7.21
C PHE A 303 -5.40 -8.30 -7.86
N VAL A 304 -6.36 -9.01 -7.27
CA VAL A 304 -6.89 -10.29 -7.80
C VAL A 304 -7.47 -10.11 -9.19
N ALA A 305 -8.33 -9.09 -9.39
CA ALA A 305 -8.92 -8.80 -10.69
C ALA A 305 -7.84 -8.49 -11.74
N SER A 306 -6.81 -7.74 -11.36
CA SER A 306 -5.71 -7.36 -12.24
C SER A 306 -4.92 -8.57 -12.73
N ILE A 307 -4.55 -9.48 -11.82
CA ILE A 307 -3.85 -10.72 -12.18
C ILE A 307 -4.74 -11.58 -13.08
N GLY A 308 -6.02 -11.74 -12.74
CA GLY A 308 -6.97 -12.49 -13.54
C GLY A 308 -7.11 -11.95 -14.96
N LEU A 309 -7.19 -10.63 -15.12
CA LEU A 309 -7.24 -9.97 -16.42
C LEU A 309 -5.96 -10.15 -17.22
N ALA A 310 -4.79 -10.01 -16.59
CA ALA A 310 -3.51 -10.22 -17.25
C ALA A 310 -3.34 -11.65 -17.76
N LEU A 311 -3.68 -12.65 -16.95
CA LEU A 311 -3.61 -14.05 -17.31
C LEU A 311 -4.61 -14.42 -18.43
N THR A 312 -5.81 -13.85 -18.39
CA THR A 312 -6.84 -14.15 -19.39
C THR A 312 -6.69 -13.32 -20.66
N ALA A 313 -5.89 -12.26 -20.69
CA ALA A 313 -5.74 -11.37 -21.84
C ALA A 313 -5.30 -12.08 -23.12
N ARG A 314 -4.52 -13.17 -23.00
CA ARG A 314 -4.00 -13.94 -24.15
C ARG A 314 -4.95 -15.01 -24.71
N TYR A 315 -5.97 -15.45 -23.96
CA TYR A 315 -6.87 -16.49 -24.45
C TYR A 315 -7.86 -15.95 -25.48
N ARG A 316 -7.78 -16.43 -26.72
CA ARG A 316 -8.84 -16.23 -27.73
C ARG A 316 -10.06 -17.04 -27.28
N ILE A 317 -11.19 -16.39 -27.04
CA ILE A 317 -12.47 -17.07 -26.91
C ILE A 317 -12.78 -17.60 -28.30
N ALA A 318 -12.53 -18.90 -28.52
CA ALA A 318 -13.00 -19.58 -29.72
C ALA A 318 -14.53 -19.69 -29.61
N TRP A 319 -15.25 -18.80 -30.28
CA TRP A 319 -16.66 -18.99 -30.50
C TRP A 319 -16.80 -20.28 -31.32
N LYS A 320 -17.36 -21.34 -30.71
CA LYS A 320 -17.87 -22.47 -31.49
C LYS A 320 -18.90 -21.87 -32.46
N LYS A 321 -18.51 -21.73 -33.73
CA LYS A 321 -19.47 -21.50 -34.78
C LYS A 321 -20.42 -22.70 -34.76
N THR A 322 -21.62 -22.53 -34.22
CA THR A 322 -22.73 -23.45 -34.44
C THR A 322 -22.88 -23.54 -35.93
N LYS A 323 -22.55 -24.69 -36.52
CA LYS A 323 -22.86 -24.98 -37.91
C LYS A 323 -24.35 -24.78 -38.07
N PRO A 324 -24.81 -23.99 -39.09
CA PRO A 324 -26.23 -23.95 -39.39
C PRO A 324 -26.69 -25.38 -39.70
N ALA A 325 -27.78 -25.80 -39.07
CA ALA A 325 -28.44 -27.04 -39.39
C ALA A 325 -28.75 -27.02 -40.89
N LYS A 326 -28.23 -28.01 -41.62
CA LYS A 326 -28.63 -28.23 -43.00
C LYS A 326 -30.12 -28.60 -42.99
N ALA A 327 -30.95 -27.74 -43.60
CA ALA A 327 -32.31 -28.08 -43.92
C ALA A 327 -32.33 -29.07 -45.09
#